data_c6bef946c96b470dffb51453cecac7c4
#
_entry.id   c6bef946c96b470dffb51453cecac7c4
#
_cell.length_a   1.000
_cell.length_b   1.000
_cell.length_c   1.000
_cell.angle_alpha   90.00
_cell.angle_beta   90.00
_cell.angle_gamma   90.00
#
_symmetry.space_group_name_H-M   'P 1'
#
loop_
_entity.id
_entity.type
_entity.pdbx_description
1 polymer ?
#
loop_
_entity_poly.entity_id
_entity_poly.type
_entity_poly.pdbx_seq_one_letter_code
_entity_poly.pdbx_strand_id
1 'polypeptide(L)'
;MRPEKPEMKPEKPGIKPNMPEKPVKPEANEPKDGPEMPKISGFVQGMYQANLTDEGELSSNTFRMRRVRLSVDGKLSKTVSYKLQGDFVRSPMLVDAYLKYKPCNEFAIQVGQFKTPFTIESPINPVNLEIFDYGEIIQKLGGYSDVCGVGGLGRDIGIMATGNLFPVKDKGFSVVNYAVGVFNGNGPTTTDNNNRKDLVGRLEVHPGLKDLTLSGSYYYGKYTKEPNINCTRNRWAAGAQYNNGKLVLRGEYVGGETGVATDVIGKENLYNSNGYYAQAGYYFNLGKDHNQRLMPVLRYEHFTADDAVINFGTNWYTAGINYWPMKSVNFKLDYSLVQTESGDNSHRVVGILSYKF
;
A
#
# COMPACT_ATOMS: atom_id res chain seq x y z
N MET A 1 72.20 -0.47 -80.38
CA MET A 1 70.87 0.11 -80.21
C MET A 1 70.26 -0.42 -78.91
N ARG A 2 70.16 0.37 -77.88
CA ARG A 2 69.50 -0.02 -76.68
C ARG A 2 68.05 0.49 -76.73
N PRO A 3 67.04 -0.27 -76.37
CA PRO A 3 65.69 0.24 -76.34
C PRO A 3 65.50 1.07 -75.06
N GLU A 4 64.78 2.22 -75.20
CA GLU A 4 64.41 3.15 -74.18
C GLU A 4 63.37 2.51 -73.23
N LYS A 5 63.48 2.87 -71.91
CA LYS A 5 62.52 2.50 -70.88
C LYS A 5 61.32 3.46 -70.95
N PRO A 6 60.08 3.00 -70.81
CA PRO A 6 58.93 3.87 -70.73
C PRO A 6 58.89 4.60 -69.35
N GLU A 7 58.62 5.88 -69.41
CA GLU A 7 58.34 6.78 -68.21
C GLU A 7 57.09 6.33 -67.43
N MET A 8 57.26 6.13 -66.15
CA MET A 8 56.14 5.95 -65.22
C MET A 8 55.48 7.29 -64.93
N LYS A 9 54.21 7.38 -65.23
CA LYS A 9 53.32 8.51 -64.74
C LYS A 9 53.13 8.40 -63.27
N PRO A 10 53.06 9.53 -62.52
CA PRO A 10 52.82 9.55 -61.05
C PRO A 10 51.42 9.06 -60.77
N GLU A 11 51.30 8.13 -59.84
CA GLU A 11 50.03 7.67 -59.23
C GLU A 11 49.37 8.83 -58.42
N LYS A 12 48.07 9.03 -58.65
CA LYS A 12 47.23 9.89 -57.83
C LYS A 12 47.05 9.28 -56.43
N PRO A 13 47.05 10.10 -55.34
CA PRO A 13 46.84 9.57 -54.00
C PRO A 13 45.44 8.95 -53.86
N GLY A 14 45.41 7.67 -53.53
CA GLY A 14 44.18 6.90 -53.32
C GLY A 14 43.38 7.46 -52.14
N ILE A 15 42.14 7.82 -52.43
CA ILE A 15 41.14 8.15 -51.41
C ILE A 15 40.81 6.85 -50.67
N LYS A 16 41.19 6.76 -49.40
CA LYS A 16 40.75 5.66 -48.51
C LYS A 16 39.23 5.74 -48.37
N PRO A 17 38.47 4.65 -48.56
CA PRO A 17 37.05 4.67 -48.32
C PRO A 17 36.80 4.93 -46.82
N ASN A 18 35.92 5.93 -46.51
CA ASN A 18 35.42 6.16 -45.17
C ASN A 18 34.72 4.88 -44.70
N MET A 19 35.31 4.17 -43.75
CA MET A 19 34.57 3.14 -43.01
C MET A 19 33.44 3.84 -42.22
N PRO A 20 32.20 3.32 -42.25
CA PRO A 20 31.15 3.86 -41.42
C PRO A 20 31.57 3.77 -39.94
N GLU A 21 31.53 4.89 -39.22
CA GLU A 21 31.75 4.94 -37.82
C GLU A 21 30.78 3.93 -37.14
N LYS A 22 31.32 3.06 -36.30
CA LYS A 22 30.52 2.17 -35.48
C LYS A 22 29.52 3.04 -34.71
N PRO A 23 28.21 2.66 -34.64
CA PRO A 23 27.25 3.39 -33.87
C PRO A 23 27.77 3.49 -32.43
N VAL A 24 27.99 4.71 -31.97
CA VAL A 24 28.30 5.00 -30.56
C VAL A 24 27.11 4.48 -29.78
N LYS A 25 27.33 3.44 -28.97
CA LYS A 25 26.33 3.01 -27.97
C LYS A 25 26.04 4.24 -27.15
N PRO A 26 24.74 4.59 -26.93
CA PRO A 26 24.43 5.67 -26.01
C PRO A 26 25.09 5.33 -24.67
N GLU A 27 25.97 6.18 -24.20
CA GLU A 27 26.52 6.08 -22.85
C GLU A 27 25.33 5.98 -21.92
N ALA A 28 25.27 4.91 -21.14
CA ALA A 28 24.32 4.78 -20.06
C ALA A 28 24.54 6.01 -19.18
N ASN A 29 23.59 6.96 -19.19
CA ASN A 29 23.65 8.16 -18.37
C ASN A 29 23.84 7.69 -16.93
N GLU A 30 25.04 7.80 -16.39
CA GLU A 30 25.25 7.65 -14.95
C GLU A 30 24.29 8.61 -14.26
N PRO A 31 23.53 8.14 -13.26
CA PRO A 31 22.57 9.01 -12.58
C PRO A 31 23.32 10.22 -12.05
N LYS A 32 22.90 11.41 -12.47
CA LYS A 32 23.47 12.67 -12.01
C LYS A 32 23.38 12.75 -10.51
N ASP A 33 24.46 13.13 -9.84
CA ASP A 33 24.49 13.31 -8.38
C ASP A 33 23.90 14.70 -8.07
N GLY A 34 22.57 14.78 -8.00
CA GLY A 34 21.86 16.02 -7.76
C GLY A 34 20.33 15.81 -7.79
N PRO A 35 19.57 16.88 -7.49
CA PRO A 35 18.11 16.83 -7.49
C PRO A 35 17.55 16.47 -8.87
N GLU A 36 16.69 15.48 -8.93
CA GLU A 36 15.90 15.16 -10.13
C GLU A 36 14.60 15.98 -10.14
N MET A 37 14.06 16.25 -11.34
CA MET A 37 12.73 16.85 -11.47
C MET A 37 11.71 15.99 -10.72
N PRO A 38 10.87 16.57 -9.84
CA PRO A 38 9.87 15.81 -9.10
C PRO A 38 8.83 15.24 -10.05
N LYS A 39 8.44 13.98 -9.80
CA LYS A 39 7.34 13.32 -10.48
C LYS A 39 6.03 13.67 -9.81
N ILE A 40 5.10 14.25 -10.56
CA ILE A 40 3.74 14.48 -10.13
C ILE A 40 2.89 13.30 -10.59
N SER A 41 2.07 12.77 -9.70
CA SER A 41 1.13 11.68 -10.00
C SER A 41 -0.09 11.81 -9.09
N GLY A 42 -1.18 11.16 -9.47
CA GLY A 42 -2.37 11.24 -8.66
C GLY A 42 -3.46 10.26 -9.10
N PHE A 43 -4.55 10.31 -8.37
CA PHE A 43 -5.76 9.60 -8.76
C PHE A 43 -7.01 10.24 -8.17
N VAL A 44 -8.09 10.04 -8.87
CA VAL A 44 -9.44 10.47 -8.49
C VAL A 44 -10.34 9.25 -8.41
N GLN A 45 -11.17 9.17 -7.36
CA GLN A 45 -12.19 8.14 -7.18
C GLN A 45 -13.55 8.77 -6.90
N GLY A 46 -14.47 8.69 -7.88
CA GLY A 46 -15.89 8.89 -7.66
C GLY A 46 -16.55 7.60 -7.22
N MET A 47 -17.52 7.66 -6.31
CA MET A 47 -18.17 6.48 -5.73
C MET A 47 -19.68 6.70 -5.62
N TYR A 48 -20.45 5.67 -5.96
CA TYR A 48 -21.82 5.48 -5.54
C TYR A 48 -21.88 4.35 -4.53
N GLN A 49 -22.65 4.52 -3.47
CA GLN A 49 -22.92 3.49 -2.46
C GLN A 49 -24.40 3.44 -2.17
N ALA A 50 -24.98 2.25 -2.14
CA ALA A 50 -26.30 1.96 -1.64
C ALA A 50 -26.20 0.93 -0.51
N ASN A 51 -26.91 1.17 0.60
CA ASN A 51 -27.08 0.22 1.69
C ASN A 51 -28.56 -0.19 1.69
N LEU A 52 -28.80 -1.50 1.85
CA LEU A 52 -30.14 -2.07 1.90
C LEU A 52 -30.30 -2.84 3.21
N THR A 53 -31.54 -2.92 3.71
CA THR A 53 -31.93 -3.76 4.85
C THR A 53 -31.88 -5.23 4.47
N ASP A 54 -32.16 -6.12 5.42
CA ASP A 54 -32.24 -7.57 5.19
C ASP A 54 -33.36 -7.92 4.19
N GLU A 55 -34.47 -7.17 4.21
CA GLU A 55 -35.57 -7.31 3.25
C GLU A 55 -35.27 -6.73 1.87
N GLY A 56 -34.09 -6.15 1.69
CA GLY A 56 -33.65 -5.54 0.42
C GLY A 56 -34.18 -4.12 0.21
N GLU A 57 -34.78 -3.49 1.20
CA GLU A 57 -35.22 -2.11 1.11
C GLU A 57 -34.04 -1.13 1.18
N LEU A 58 -34.08 -0.07 0.38
CA LEU A 58 -33.03 0.94 0.33
C LEU A 58 -33.03 1.76 1.64
N SER A 59 -32.04 1.54 2.51
CA SER A 59 -31.88 2.30 3.75
C SER A 59 -31.11 3.61 3.55
N SER A 60 -30.15 3.63 2.62
CA SER A 60 -29.43 4.86 2.26
C SER A 60 -28.73 4.72 0.92
N ASN A 61 -28.54 5.83 0.22
CA ASN A 61 -27.66 5.89 -0.96
C ASN A 61 -26.95 7.25 -1.06
N THR A 62 -25.80 7.26 -1.71
CA THR A 62 -25.04 8.49 -1.88
C THR A 62 -24.06 8.43 -3.04
N PHE A 63 -23.89 9.54 -3.75
CA PHE A 63 -22.73 9.82 -4.57
C PHE A 63 -21.73 10.64 -3.77
N ARG A 64 -20.44 10.30 -3.87
CA ARG A 64 -19.38 11.10 -3.24
C ARG A 64 -18.06 11.00 -3.97
N MET A 65 -17.24 12.04 -3.84
CA MET A 65 -15.81 11.94 -4.14
C MET A 65 -15.16 11.19 -2.99
N ARG A 66 -14.68 9.99 -3.26
CA ARG A 66 -14.09 9.15 -2.22
C ARG A 66 -12.66 9.55 -1.91
N ARG A 67 -11.86 9.82 -2.95
CA ARG A 67 -10.46 10.26 -2.84
C ARG A 67 -10.10 11.13 -4.03
N VAL A 68 -9.39 12.20 -3.76
CA VAL A 68 -8.75 13.04 -4.77
C VAL A 68 -7.32 13.27 -4.30
N ARG A 69 -6.39 12.43 -4.76
CA ARG A 69 -5.01 12.43 -4.27
C ARG A 69 -4.05 12.96 -5.32
N LEU A 70 -3.15 13.83 -4.85
CA LEU A 70 -1.99 14.30 -5.59
C LEU A 70 -0.73 13.94 -4.81
N SER A 71 0.28 13.43 -5.51
CA SER A 71 1.58 13.08 -4.95
C SER A 71 2.69 13.78 -5.72
N VAL A 72 3.66 14.27 -4.98
CA VAL A 72 4.93 14.77 -5.50
C VAL A 72 6.02 13.87 -4.92
N ASP A 73 6.68 13.11 -5.78
CA ASP A 73 7.76 12.19 -5.44
C ASP A 73 9.05 12.71 -6.11
N GLY A 74 10.16 12.77 -5.38
CA GLY A 74 11.41 13.24 -5.92
C GLY A 74 12.65 12.65 -5.27
N LYS A 75 13.80 12.85 -5.91
CA LYS A 75 15.11 12.53 -5.38
C LYS A 75 15.93 13.80 -5.21
N LEU A 76 16.57 13.93 -4.08
CA LEU A 76 17.53 14.99 -3.78
C LEU A 76 18.96 14.55 -4.13
N SER A 77 19.22 13.23 -4.09
CA SER A 77 20.47 12.59 -4.49
C SER A 77 20.21 11.12 -4.85
N LYS A 78 21.26 10.36 -5.20
CA LYS A 78 21.20 8.92 -5.46
C LYS A 78 20.61 8.13 -4.27
N THR A 79 20.79 8.61 -3.05
CA THR A 79 20.40 7.92 -1.82
C THR A 79 19.25 8.58 -1.05
N VAL A 80 18.93 9.84 -1.36
CA VAL A 80 17.90 10.62 -0.64
C VAL A 80 16.71 10.89 -1.54
N SER A 81 15.53 10.47 -1.11
CA SER A 81 14.26 10.73 -1.78
C SER A 81 13.23 11.33 -0.81
N TYR A 82 12.21 11.94 -1.36
CA TYR A 82 11.10 12.49 -0.58
C TYR A 82 9.77 12.18 -1.24
N LYS A 83 8.72 12.23 -0.44
CA LYS A 83 7.34 12.18 -0.90
C LYS A 83 6.49 13.19 -0.14
N LEU A 84 5.62 13.85 -0.89
CA LEU A 84 4.52 14.65 -0.36
C LEU A 84 3.23 14.18 -1.03
N GLN A 85 2.20 13.85 -0.25
CA GLN A 85 0.88 13.44 -0.77
C GLN A 85 -0.24 14.11 0.00
N GLY A 86 -1.18 14.70 -0.72
CA GLY A 86 -2.43 15.25 -0.19
C GLY A 86 -3.66 14.51 -0.69
N ASP A 87 -4.74 14.48 0.10
CA ASP A 87 -6.07 14.00 -0.27
C ASP A 87 -7.08 15.15 -0.10
N PHE A 88 -7.54 15.74 -1.19
CA PHE A 88 -8.30 16.99 -1.20
C PHE A 88 -9.76 16.84 -0.73
N VAL A 89 -10.22 15.62 -0.50
CA VAL A 89 -11.56 15.35 0.04
C VAL A 89 -11.55 15.03 1.53
N ARG A 90 -10.39 15.24 2.20
CA ARG A 90 -10.21 14.95 3.62
C ARG A 90 -9.73 16.15 4.42
N SER A 91 -10.02 16.11 5.71
CA SER A 91 -9.42 16.98 6.71
C SER A 91 -8.86 16.11 7.85
N PRO A 92 -7.58 16.23 8.20
CA PRO A 92 -6.55 17.01 7.52
C PRO A 92 -6.19 16.42 6.13
N MET A 93 -5.81 17.30 5.21
CA MET A 93 -5.51 16.93 3.82
C MET A 93 -4.20 16.17 3.66
N LEU A 94 -3.19 16.43 4.50
CA LEU A 94 -1.88 15.83 4.40
C LEU A 94 -1.93 14.32 4.70
N VAL A 95 -1.50 13.52 3.72
CA VAL A 95 -1.51 12.06 3.80
C VAL A 95 -0.11 11.51 4.08
N ASP A 96 0.85 11.77 3.20
CA ASP A 96 2.24 11.38 3.37
C ASP A 96 3.15 12.62 3.25
N ALA A 97 4.14 12.74 4.14
CA ALA A 97 5.20 13.74 4.07
C ALA A 97 6.44 13.18 4.74
N TYR A 98 7.43 12.74 3.94
CA TYR A 98 8.62 12.12 4.50
C TYR A 98 9.87 12.31 3.63
N LEU A 99 11.02 12.18 4.29
CA LEU A 99 12.33 11.96 3.68
C LEU A 99 12.75 10.52 3.89
N LYS A 100 13.41 9.95 2.89
CA LYS A 100 13.96 8.59 2.95
C LYS A 100 15.41 8.60 2.49
N TYR A 101 16.30 8.13 3.34
CA TYR A 101 17.70 7.87 3.04
C TYR A 101 17.91 6.37 2.83
N LYS A 102 18.37 5.97 1.64
CA LYS A 102 18.60 4.57 1.24
C LYS A 102 20.01 4.42 0.67
N PRO A 103 21.03 4.18 1.51
CA PRO A 103 22.42 3.96 1.06
C PRO A 103 22.61 2.63 0.34
N CYS A 104 21.84 1.58 0.71
CA CYS A 104 21.92 0.24 0.12
C CYS A 104 20.54 -0.44 0.10
N ASN A 105 20.46 -1.64 -0.42
CA ASN A 105 19.18 -2.39 -0.46
C ASN A 105 18.83 -2.98 0.91
N GLU A 106 19.82 -3.29 1.70
CA GLU A 106 19.69 -3.92 3.01
C GLU A 106 19.25 -2.93 4.09
N PHE A 107 19.38 -1.62 3.84
CA PHE A 107 19.06 -0.59 4.82
C PHE A 107 18.54 0.70 4.17
N ALA A 108 17.45 1.21 4.72
CA ALA A 108 16.98 2.56 4.49
C ALA A 108 16.33 3.10 5.78
N ILE A 109 16.43 4.40 6.01
CA ILE A 109 15.73 5.10 7.09
C ILE A 109 14.76 6.12 6.49
N GLN A 110 13.56 6.18 7.05
CA GLN A 110 12.49 7.07 6.63
C GLN A 110 11.98 7.88 7.82
N VAL A 111 11.84 9.19 7.66
CA VAL A 111 11.43 10.11 8.74
C VAL A 111 10.31 11.01 8.23
N GLY A 112 9.26 11.17 9.02
CA GLY A 112 8.10 12.01 8.70
C GLY A 112 6.77 11.31 8.97
N GLN A 113 5.76 11.67 8.20
CA GLN A 113 4.42 11.08 8.24
C GLN A 113 4.21 10.09 7.10
N PHE A 114 3.90 8.84 7.42
CA PHE A 114 3.68 7.76 6.45
C PHE A 114 2.92 6.59 7.06
N LYS A 115 2.58 5.57 6.25
CA LYS A 115 1.91 4.35 6.72
C LYS A 115 2.80 3.58 7.70
N THR A 116 2.22 3.18 8.83
CA THR A 116 2.86 2.26 9.77
C THR A 116 3.05 0.89 9.10
N PRO A 117 4.15 0.18 9.35
CA PRO A 117 4.42 -1.12 8.76
C PRO A 117 3.64 -2.23 9.47
N PHE A 118 2.32 -2.21 9.33
CA PHE A 118 1.42 -3.17 9.96
C PHE A 118 0.47 -3.74 8.93
N THR A 119 0.21 -5.07 8.97
CA THR A 119 -0.60 -5.87 8.04
C THR A 119 -0.03 -5.98 6.61
N ILE A 120 -0.52 -6.94 5.83
CA ILE A 120 -0.21 -7.10 4.40
C ILE A 120 -1.01 -6.09 3.56
N GLU A 121 -2.26 -5.87 3.91
CA GLU A 121 -3.17 -5.04 3.10
C GLU A 121 -2.93 -3.54 3.29
N SER A 122 -2.60 -3.10 4.50
CA SER A 122 -2.45 -1.68 4.83
C SER A 122 -1.47 -0.91 3.92
N PRO A 123 -0.31 -1.44 3.50
CA PRO A 123 0.60 -0.76 2.59
C PRO A 123 0.05 -0.56 1.17
N ILE A 124 -0.94 -1.35 0.74
CA ILE A 124 -1.49 -1.27 -0.62
C ILE A 124 -2.12 0.11 -0.81
N ASN A 125 -1.86 0.72 -1.97
CA ASN A 125 -2.52 1.98 -2.31
C ASN A 125 -4.02 1.72 -2.54
N PRO A 126 -4.94 2.51 -1.95
CA PRO A 126 -6.39 2.28 -2.06
C PRO A 126 -6.92 2.13 -3.48
N VAL A 127 -6.31 2.81 -4.45
CA VAL A 127 -6.72 2.70 -5.86
C VAL A 127 -6.36 1.34 -6.48
N ASN A 128 -5.48 0.58 -5.83
CA ASN A 128 -5.03 -0.75 -6.28
C ASN A 128 -5.66 -1.90 -5.48
N LEU A 129 -6.47 -1.60 -4.45
CA LEU A 129 -7.24 -2.64 -3.77
C LEU A 129 -8.18 -3.33 -4.75
N GLU A 130 -8.38 -4.61 -4.60
CA GLU A 130 -9.23 -5.42 -5.46
C GLU A 130 -10.73 -5.24 -5.12
N ILE A 131 -11.05 -4.85 -3.88
CA ILE A 131 -12.38 -4.46 -3.41
C ILE A 131 -12.44 -2.95 -3.15
N PHE A 132 -13.61 -2.44 -2.81
CA PHE A 132 -13.89 -1.00 -2.71
C PHE A 132 -13.05 -0.25 -1.66
N ASP A 133 -12.64 -0.92 -0.57
CA ASP A 133 -11.81 -0.36 0.51
C ASP A 133 -10.99 -1.43 1.22
N TYR A 134 -10.19 -1.01 2.21
CA TYR A 134 -9.59 -1.94 3.18
C TYR A 134 -10.68 -2.69 3.93
N GLY A 135 -10.42 -3.96 4.23
CA GLY A 135 -11.34 -4.79 4.98
C GLY A 135 -11.67 -4.25 6.36
N GLU A 136 -12.79 -4.68 6.92
CA GLU A 136 -13.28 -4.23 8.23
C GLU A 136 -12.22 -4.44 9.32
N ILE A 137 -11.59 -5.63 9.36
CA ILE A 137 -10.55 -5.93 10.32
C ILE A 137 -9.33 -4.99 10.20
N ILE A 138 -8.95 -4.64 8.96
CA ILE A 138 -7.85 -3.70 8.73
C ILE A 138 -8.24 -2.28 9.15
N GLN A 139 -9.49 -1.90 8.93
CA GLN A 139 -9.99 -0.61 9.39
C GLN A 139 -10.02 -0.52 10.91
N LYS A 140 -10.48 -1.56 11.60
CA LYS A 140 -10.65 -1.60 13.06
C LYS A 140 -9.35 -1.80 13.84
N LEU A 141 -8.39 -2.52 13.30
CA LEU A 141 -7.13 -2.85 14.00
C LEU A 141 -5.87 -2.29 13.32
N GLY A 142 -5.98 -1.80 12.09
CA GLY A 142 -4.85 -1.27 11.32
C GLY A 142 -4.65 0.24 11.39
N GLY A 143 -5.31 0.94 12.34
CA GLY A 143 -5.14 2.38 12.54
C GLY A 143 -5.89 3.26 11.54
N TYR A 144 -6.99 2.79 10.95
CA TYR A 144 -7.84 3.60 10.06
C TYR A 144 -9.02 4.22 10.82
N SER A 145 -9.83 3.40 11.44
CA SER A 145 -10.88 3.74 12.43
C SER A 145 -10.78 2.74 13.57
N ASP A 146 -9.63 2.78 14.25
CA ASP A 146 -9.26 1.81 15.27
C ASP A 146 -10.28 1.76 16.40
N VAL A 147 -10.49 0.58 16.94
CA VAL A 147 -11.44 0.34 18.04
C VAL A 147 -11.16 1.19 19.29
N CYS A 148 -9.90 1.62 19.48
CA CYS A 148 -9.54 2.53 20.56
C CYS A 148 -9.86 4.02 20.26
N GLY A 149 -10.40 4.34 19.09
CA GLY A 149 -10.72 5.69 18.67
C GLY A 149 -9.54 6.50 18.12
N VAL A 150 -8.33 5.95 18.13
CA VAL A 150 -7.16 6.54 17.45
C VAL A 150 -7.18 6.07 16.02
N GLY A 151 -7.13 6.99 15.09
CA GLY A 151 -7.15 6.58 13.69
C GLY A 151 -6.65 7.66 12.77
N GLY A 152 -6.25 7.25 11.56
CA GLY A 152 -5.77 8.19 10.57
C GLY A 152 -5.16 7.51 9.37
N LEU A 153 -5.97 6.75 8.61
CA LEU A 153 -5.52 6.17 7.33
C LEU A 153 -4.39 5.13 7.46
N GLY A 154 -4.20 4.51 8.64
CA GLY A 154 -3.09 3.63 8.94
C GLY A 154 -1.74 4.34 8.91
N ARG A 155 -1.71 5.65 9.25
CA ARG A 155 -0.52 6.51 9.22
C ARG A 155 -0.22 7.10 10.56
N ASP A 156 1.07 7.44 10.72
CA ASP A 156 1.54 8.15 11.91
C ASP A 156 2.83 8.93 11.57
N ILE A 157 3.25 9.77 12.49
CA ILE A 157 4.50 10.52 12.43
C ILE A 157 5.57 9.72 13.18
N GLY A 158 6.70 9.46 12.52
CA GLY A 158 7.76 8.66 13.16
C GLY A 158 9.01 8.48 12.31
N ILE A 159 9.81 7.51 12.74
CA ILE A 159 11.05 7.08 12.11
C ILE A 159 10.97 5.57 11.88
N MET A 160 11.33 5.12 10.68
CA MET A 160 11.27 3.72 10.30
C MET A 160 12.54 3.29 9.56
N ALA A 161 13.12 2.17 9.98
CA ALA A 161 14.16 1.45 9.24
C ALA A 161 13.52 0.34 8.40
N THR A 162 14.00 0.18 7.17
CA THR A 162 13.54 -0.89 6.25
C THR A 162 14.72 -1.48 5.51
N GLY A 163 14.62 -2.75 5.09
CA GLY A 163 15.64 -3.37 4.26
C GLY A 163 15.17 -4.66 3.63
N ASN A 164 15.94 -5.08 2.60
CA ASN A 164 15.73 -6.30 1.85
C ASN A 164 16.98 -7.16 1.99
N LEU A 165 16.85 -8.32 2.62
CA LEU A 165 17.97 -9.19 2.97
C LEU A 165 17.95 -10.44 2.09
N PHE A 166 19.14 -11.00 1.87
CA PHE A 166 19.32 -12.24 1.12
C PHE A 166 18.76 -12.15 -0.31
N PRO A 167 19.33 -11.28 -1.16
CA PRO A 167 18.88 -11.14 -2.54
C PRO A 167 19.08 -12.46 -3.31
N VAL A 168 18.04 -12.91 -4.00
CA VAL A 168 18.11 -14.09 -4.86
C VAL A 168 18.62 -13.64 -6.22
N LYS A 169 19.86 -14.05 -6.55
CA LYS A 169 20.51 -13.71 -7.82
C LYS A 169 19.60 -14.08 -9.00
N ASP A 170 19.55 -13.23 -10.01
CA ASP A 170 18.83 -13.39 -11.27
C ASP A 170 17.28 -13.48 -11.17
N LYS A 171 16.71 -13.41 -9.97
CA LYS A 171 15.25 -13.49 -9.77
C LYS A 171 14.60 -12.16 -9.40
N GLY A 172 15.38 -11.13 -9.04
CA GLY A 172 14.90 -9.76 -8.78
C GLY A 172 14.06 -9.61 -7.51
N PHE A 173 14.23 -10.51 -6.51
CA PHE A 173 13.60 -10.39 -5.21
C PHE A 173 14.57 -10.76 -4.08
N SER A 174 14.25 -10.40 -2.85
CA SER A 174 14.97 -10.79 -1.64
C SER A 174 14.14 -11.75 -0.80
N VAL A 175 14.79 -12.69 -0.12
CA VAL A 175 14.10 -13.69 0.69
C VAL A 175 13.37 -13.06 1.87
N VAL A 176 13.97 -12.02 2.48
CA VAL A 176 13.43 -11.36 3.66
C VAL A 176 13.35 -9.85 3.43
N ASN A 177 12.18 -9.27 3.71
CA ASN A 177 12.00 -7.83 3.82
C ASN A 177 11.60 -7.49 5.25
N TYR A 178 12.19 -6.46 5.84
CA TYR A 178 11.85 -6.01 7.17
C TYR A 178 11.50 -4.52 7.20
N ALA A 179 10.65 -4.15 8.16
CA ALA A 179 10.34 -2.78 8.51
C ALA A 179 10.16 -2.68 10.02
N VAL A 180 10.88 -1.78 10.67
CA VAL A 180 10.76 -1.51 12.11
C VAL A 180 10.75 -0.01 12.32
N GLY A 181 9.77 0.51 13.06
CA GLY A 181 9.63 1.94 13.27
C GLY A 181 9.13 2.30 14.65
N VAL A 182 9.43 3.55 15.01
CA VAL A 182 9.00 4.21 16.25
C VAL A 182 8.10 5.39 15.83
N PHE A 183 6.92 5.47 16.42
CA PHE A 183 5.86 6.41 16.03
C PHE A 183 5.29 7.15 17.24
N ASN A 184 4.60 8.27 17.00
CA ASN A 184 3.90 9.01 18.06
C ASN A 184 2.71 8.22 18.66
N GLY A 185 2.04 7.37 17.88
CA GLY A 185 0.88 6.60 18.34
C GLY A 185 -0.45 7.34 18.26
N ASN A 186 -0.47 8.59 17.81
CA ASN A 186 -1.65 9.46 17.82
C ASN A 186 -2.23 9.78 16.42
N GLY A 187 -1.71 9.11 15.39
CA GLY A 187 -2.15 9.27 14.00
C GLY A 187 -1.51 10.45 13.26
N PRO A 188 -1.91 10.66 11.99
CA PRO A 188 -1.31 11.66 11.14
C PRO A 188 -1.66 13.10 11.57
N THR A 189 -0.73 14.05 11.34
CA THR A 189 -0.89 15.49 11.60
C THR A 189 -1.24 15.83 13.07
N THR A 190 -1.03 14.90 13.97
CA THR A 190 -1.35 15.04 15.39
C THR A 190 -0.07 14.96 16.22
N THR A 191 0.07 15.86 17.18
CA THR A 191 1.16 15.83 18.15
C THR A 191 0.96 14.69 19.13
N ASP A 192 2.06 14.16 19.66
CA ASP A 192 2.02 13.19 20.74
C ASP A 192 1.30 13.78 21.99
N ASN A 193 0.39 13.03 22.55
CA ASN A 193 -0.42 13.45 23.71
C ASN A 193 -0.11 12.66 25.00
N ASN A 194 0.91 11.77 24.97
CA ASN A 194 1.14 10.86 26.12
C ASN A 194 2.62 10.61 26.47
N ASN A 195 3.56 11.22 25.76
CA ASN A 195 5.00 11.03 25.91
C ASN A 195 5.46 9.55 25.77
N ARG A 196 4.62 8.70 25.20
CA ARG A 196 4.94 7.31 24.87
C ARG A 196 5.11 7.18 23.37
N LYS A 197 5.99 6.29 22.96
CA LYS A 197 6.17 5.98 21.55
C LYS A 197 5.69 4.57 21.25
N ASP A 198 5.04 4.43 20.12
CA ASP A 198 4.61 3.14 19.62
C ASP A 198 5.72 2.49 18.81
N LEU A 199 5.95 1.20 19.01
CA LEU A 199 6.90 0.40 18.28
C LEU A 199 6.16 -0.54 17.34
N VAL A 200 6.49 -0.48 16.04
CA VAL A 200 5.85 -1.32 15.03
C VAL A 200 6.91 -2.05 14.22
N GLY A 201 6.73 -3.36 14.08
CA GLY A 201 7.62 -4.20 13.28
C GLY A 201 6.85 -5.09 12.33
N ARG A 202 7.37 -5.28 11.09
CA ARG A 202 6.88 -6.24 10.11
C ARG A 202 8.05 -6.98 9.47
N LEU A 203 7.87 -8.29 9.33
CA LEU A 203 8.76 -9.18 8.60
C LEU A 203 7.97 -9.85 7.46
N GLU A 204 8.52 -9.83 6.27
CA GLU A 204 8.01 -10.55 5.10
C GLU A 204 9.05 -11.56 4.64
N VAL A 205 8.60 -12.78 4.34
CA VAL A 205 9.45 -13.86 3.84
C VAL A 205 8.90 -14.36 2.50
N HIS A 206 9.78 -14.47 1.51
CA HIS A 206 9.51 -15.06 0.21
C HIS A 206 10.22 -16.42 0.13
N PRO A 207 9.52 -17.54 0.42
CA PRO A 207 10.15 -18.86 0.57
C PRO A 207 10.48 -19.49 -0.79
N GLY A 208 11.46 -18.91 -1.49
CA GLY A 208 11.93 -19.38 -2.81
C GLY A 208 11.05 -19.01 -4.01
N LEU A 209 9.87 -18.45 -3.79
CA LEU A 209 8.93 -17.99 -4.80
C LEU A 209 8.72 -16.49 -4.64
N LYS A 210 9.05 -15.71 -5.68
CA LYS A 210 8.87 -14.24 -5.66
C LYS A 210 7.41 -13.80 -5.49
N ASP A 211 6.48 -14.64 -5.95
CA ASP A 211 5.04 -14.36 -5.99
C ASP A 211 4.33 -14.76 -4.68
N LEU A 212 5.01 -15.49 -3.78
CA LEU A 212 4.50 -15.86 -2.47
C LEU A 212 5.17 -15.02 -1.39
N THR A 213 4.38 -14.36 -0.58
CA THR A 213 4.80 -13.59 0.60
C THR A 213 4.11 -14.15 1.85
N LEU A 214 4.91 -14.51 2.85
CA LEU A 214 4.44 -14.74 4.21
C LEU A 214 4.79 -13.50 5.02
N SER A 215 3.89 -13.02 5.88
CA SER A 215 4.12 -11.82 6.67
C SER A 215 3.68 -11.99 8.11
N GLY A 216 4.48 -11.47 9.02
CA GLY A 216 4.12 -11.30 10.42
C GLY A 216 4.42 -9.87 10.87
N SER A 217 3.55 -9.28 11.67
CA SER A 217 3.76 -7.94 12.21
C SER A 217 3.25 -7.82 13.65
N TYR A 218 3.91 -6.93 14.39
CA TYR A 218 3.54 -6.60 15.76
C TYR A 218 3.56 -5.09 15.95
N TYR A 219 2.55 -4.60 16.65
CA TYR A 219 2.38 -3.21 17.04
C TYR A 219 2.27 -3.16 18.57
N TYR A 220 3.24 -2.55 19.23
CA TYR A 220 3.24 -2.28 20.66
C TYR A 220 3.01 -0.78 20.88
N GLY A 221 1.92 -0.41 21.54
CA GLY A 221 1.59 0.99 21.71
C GLY A 221 0.72 1.31 22.91
N LYS A 222 0.62 2.60 23.15
CA LYS A 222 -0.26 3.19 24.15
C LYS A 222 -1.03 4.35 23.52
N TYR A 223 -2.30 4.46 23.83
CA TYR A 223 -3.12 5.60 23.44
C TYR A 223 -3.70 6.33 24.66
N THR A 224 -4.03 7.59 24.49
CA THR A 224 -4.63 8.43 25.54
C THR A 224 -5.94 8.98 25.03
N LYS A 225 -7.04 8.57 25.64
CA LYS A 225 -8.38 9.07 25.34
C LYS A 225 -8.78 10.20 26.29
N GLU A 226 -8.33 10.10 27.54
CA GLU A 226 -8.56 11.11 28.58
C GLU A 226 -7.21 11.60 29.14
N PRO A 227 -7.11 12.87 29.59
CA PRO A 227 -5.87 13.41 30.11
C PRO A 227 -5.25 12.51 31.18
N ASN A 228 -3.95 12.18 30.99
CA ASN A 228 -3.13 11.42 31.93
C ASN A 228 -3.44 9.91 32.08
N ILE A 229 -4.31 9.33 31.25
CA ILE A 229 -4.57 7.89 31.28
C ILE A 229 -4.07 7.25 29.96
N ASN A 230 -2.97 6.50 30.08
CA ASN A 230 -2.37 5.77 28.97
C ASN A 230 -2.88 4.34 28.93
N CYS A 231 -3.66 3.99 27.91
CA CYS A 231 -4.23 2.68 27.73
C CYS A 231 -3.46 1.85 26.71
N THR A 232 -3.49 0.54 26.86
CA THR A 232 -2.83 -0.41 25.98
C THR A 232 -3.46 -0.42 24.58
N ARG A 233 -2.60 -0.44 23.55
CA ARG A 233 -2.94 -0.63 22.15
C ARG A 233 -1.95 -1.59 21.52
N ASN A 234 -2.09 -2.88 21.80
CA ASN A 234 -1.26 -3.91 21.19
C ASN A 234 -2.00 -4.55 20.01
N ARG A 235 -1.29 -4.81 18.91
CA ARG A 235 -1.85 -5.48 17.73
C ARG A 235 -0.83 -6.45 17.17
N TRP A 236 -1.31 -7.54 16.59
CA TRP A 236 -0.47 -8.50 15.85
C TRP A 236 -1.20 -8.96 14.59
N ALA A 237 -0.43 -9.29 13.57
CA ALA A 237 -0.97 -9.81 12.34
C ALA A 237 -0.06 -10.90 11.77
N ALA A 238 -0.67 -11.90 11.15
CA ALA A 238 0.03 -12.93 10.39
C ALA A 238 -0.78 -13.30 9.16
N GLY A 239 -0.13 -13.43 8.01
CA GLY A 239 -0.84 -13.72 6.78
C GLY A 239 0.07 -14.12 5.64
N ALA A 240 -0.58 -14.44 4.52
CA ALA A 240 0.07 -14.84 3.29
C ALA A 240 -0.59 -14.16 2.08
N GLN A 241 0.22 -13.88 1.08
CA GLN A 241 -0.24 -13.41 -0.23
C GLN A 241 0.47 -14.18 -1.33
N TYR A 242 -0.30 -14.62 -2.33
CA TYR A 242 0.22 -15.10 -3.60
C TYR A 242 -0.27 -14.19 -4.72
N ASN A 243 0.65 -13.64 -5.52
CA ASN A 243 0.30 -12.76 -6.63
C ASN A 243 1.29 -12.95 -7.79
N ASN A 244 0.88 -13.71 -8.79
CA ASN A 244 1.68 -13.95 -10.00
C ASN A 244 1.29 -13.04 -11.18
N GLY A 245 0.53 -11.96 -10.92
CA GLY A 245 0.01 -11.04 -11.93
C GLY A 245 -1.27 -11.50 -12.63
N LYS A 246 -1.71 -12.76 -12.42
CA LYS A 246 -2.99 -13.29 -12.88
C LYS A 246 -3.87 -13.70 -11.71
N LEU A 247 -3.39 -14.59 -10.86
CA LEU A 247 -4.07 -15.04 -9.65
C LEU A 247 -3.58 -14.20 -8.46
N VAL A 248 -4.52 -13.66 -7.70
CA VAL A 248 -4.28 -12.97 -6.44
C VAL A 248 -5.02 -13.74 -5.35
N LEU A 249 -4.26 -14.31 -4.43
CA LEU A 249 -4.77 -14.90 -3.20
C LEU A 249 -4.18 -14.10 -2.04
N ARG A 250 -4.99 -13.72 -1.07
CA ARG A 250 -4.54 -13.03 0.13
C ARG A 250 -5.38 -13.47 1.32
N GLY A 251 -4.73 -13.73 2.44
CA GLY A 251 -5.39 -14.01 3.70
C GLY A 251 -4.53 -13.51 4.86
N GLU A 252 -5.17 -13.00 5.88
CA GLU A 252 -4.51 -12.44 7.04
C GLU A 252 -5.39 -12.59 8.28
N TYR A 253 -4.79 -12.98 9.40
CA TYR A 253 -5.36 -12.89 10.72
C TYR A 253 -4.79 -11.66 11.42
N VAL A 254 -5.64 -10.88 12.08
CA VAL A 254 -5.23 -9.73 12.88
C VAL A 254 -5.89 -9.83 14.25
N GLY A 255 -5.11 -9.65 15.29
CA GLY A 255 -5.61 -9.61 16.65
C GLY A 255 -5.09 -8.38 17.40
N GLY A 256 -5.72 -8.07 18.53
CA GLY A 256 -5.28 -6.96 19.34
C GLY A 256 -5.88 -6.94 20.74
N GLU A 257 -5.15 -6.28 21.65
CA GLU A 257 -5.60 -5.93 22.99
C GLU A 257 -5.78 -4.42 23.05
N THR A 258 -6.94 -4.00 23.58
CA THR A 258 -7.29 -2.60 23.81
C THR A 258 -7.56 -2.40 25.28
N GLY A 259 -6.77 -1.55 25.93
CA GLY A 259 -7.02 -1.14 27.31
C GLY A 259 -8.13 -0.10 27.35
N VAL A 260 -9.05 -0.23 28.26
CA VAL A 260 -10.05 0.79 28.58
C VAL A 260 -9.82 1.24 30.02
N ALA A 261 -9.69 2.55 30.22
CA ALA A 261 -9.49 3.13 31.53
C ALA A 261 -10.64 2.76 32.48
N THR A 262 -10.31 2.46 33.71
CA THR A 262 -11.28 2.24 34.80
C THR A 262 -11.43 3.50 35.67
N ASP A 263 -12.40 3.49 36.58
CA ASP A 263 -12.56 4.57 37.56
C ASP A 263 -11.38 4.70 38.52
N VAL A 264 -10.50 3.72 38.54
CA VAL A 264 -9.28 3.75 39.37
C VAL A 264 -8.13 4.31 38.53
N ILE A 265 -7.57 5.44 38.99
CA ILE A 265 -6.47 6.14 38.31
C ILE A 265 -5.31 5.17 38.03
N GLY A 266 -4.88 5.12 36.76
CA GLY A 266 -3.75 4.30 36.31
C GLY A 266 -4.08 2.82 36.13
N LYS A 267 -5.34 2.39 36.26
CA LYS A 267 -5.78 1.03 35.93
C LYS A 267 -6.58 1.00 34.63
N GLU A 268 -6.39 -0.06 33.90
CA GLU A 268 -7.13 -0.37 32.67
C GLU A 268 -7.62 -1.82 32.68
N ASN A 269 -8.78 -2.07 32.06
CA ASN A 269 -9.20 -3.41 31.68
C ASN A 269 -8.75 -3.68 30.26
N LEU A 270 -8.26 -4.89 30.00
CA LEU A 270 -7.83 -5.32 28.65
C LEU A 270 -8.95 -6.08 27.97
N TYR A 271 -9.26 -5.69 26.76
CA TYR A 271 -10.28 -6.29 25.90
C TYR A 271 -9.65 -6.75 24.59
N ASN A 272 -10.09 -7.90 24.12
CA ASN A 272 -9.59 -8.52 22.92
C ASN A 272 -10.45 -8.16 21.72
N SER A 273 -9.79 -8.02 20.58
CA SER A 273 -10.43 -7.93 19.27
C SER A 273 -9.62 -8.74 18.28
N ASN A 274 -10.28 -9.47 17.40
CA ASN A 274 -9.61 -10.25 16.38
C ASN A 274 -10.50 -10.50 15.17
N GLY A 275 -9.87 -10.99 14.12
CA GLY A 275 -10.57 -11.40 12.94
C GLY A 275 -9.60 -11.88 11.86
N TYR A 276 -10.16 -12.26 10.73
CA TYR A 276 -9.40 -12.74 9.59
C TYR A 276 -10.15 -12.48 8.30
N TYR A 277 -9.42 -12.47 7.20
CA TYR A 277 -10.02 -12.48 5.87
C TYR A 277 -9.31 -13.45 4.94
N ALA A 278 -10.03 -13.88 3.93
CA ALA A 278 -9.51 -14.59 2.78
C ALA A 278 -10.08 -13.98 1.50
N GLN A 279 -9.21 -13.73 0.53
CA GLN A 279 -9.56 -13.10 -0.75
C GLN A 279 -8.95 -13.86 -1.90
N ALA A 280 -9.73 -14.00 -2.99
CA ALA A 280 -9.28 -14.57 -4.25
C ALA A 280 -9.76 -13.71 -5.41
N GLY A 281 -8.87 -13.43 -6.36
CA GLY A 281 -9.20 -12.72 -7.58
C GLY A 281 -8.38 -13.21 -8.76
N TYR A 282 -8.92 -13.12 -9.96
CA TYR A 282 -8.23 -13.57 -11.17
C TYR A 282 -8.34 -12.55 -12.31
N TYR A 283 -7.20 -12.19 -12.90
CA TYR A 283 -7.11 -11.25 -14.01
C TYR A 283 -7.28 -11.95 -15.36
N PHE A 284 -8.28 -11.55 -16.09
CA PHE A 284 -8.50 -11.87 -17.51
C PHE A 284 -8.02 -10.69 -18.36
N ASN A 285 -7.11 -10.93 -19.28
CA ASN A 285 -6.75 -9.95 -20.29
C ASN A 285 -7.76 -10.02 -21.44
N LEU A 286 -8.34 -8.90 -21.82
CA LEU A 286 -9.38 -8.79 -22.83
C LEU A 286 -8.88 -7.96 -24.02
N GLY A 287 -9.59 -8.09 -25.17
CA GLY A 287 -9.25 -7.39 -26.41
C GLY A 287 -8.08 -8.01 -27.17
N LYS A 288 -7.98 -7.68 -28.45
CA LYS A 288 -6.93 -8.23 -29.34
C LYS A 288 -5.53 -7.85 -28.90
N ASP A 289 -5.35 -6.67 -28.31
CA ASP A 289 -4.05 -6.15 -27.86
C ASP A 289 -3.83 -6.36 -26.36
N HIS A 290 -4.68 -7.10 -25.67
CA HIS A 290 -4.63 -7.30 -24.22
C HIS A 290 -4.57 -5.98 -23.40
N ASN A 291 -5.11 -4.90 -23.93
CA ASN A 291 -5.09 -3.57 -23.30
C ASN A 291 -6.17 -3.40 -22.23
N GLN A 292 -7.17 -4.27 -22.24
CA GLN A 292 -8.25 -4.29 -21.28
C GLN A 292 -8.07 -5.45 -20.29
N ARG A 293 -8.54 -5.27 -19.06
CA ARG A 293 -8.47 -6.30 -18.02
C ARG A 293 -9.78 -6.37 -17.26
N LEU A 294 -10.17 -7.57 -16.91
CA LEU A 294 -11.30 -7.87 -16.04
C LEU A 294 -10.81 -8.71 -14.86
N MET A 295 -11.31 -8.43 -13.67
CA MET A 295 -10.96 -9.20 -12.47
C MET A 295 -12.20 -9.40 -11.60
N PRO A 296 -12.85 -10.56 -11.63
CA PRO A 296 -13.72 -10.97 -10.55
C PRO A 296 -12.90 -11.19 -9.28
N VAL A 297 -13.48 -10.87 -8.13
CA VAL A 297 -12.89 -11.04 -6.81
C VAL A 297 -13.95 -11.50 -5.82
N LEU A 298 -13.56 -12.40 -4.93
CA LEU A 298 -14.36 -12.84 -3.80
C LEU A 298 -13.56 -12.60 -2.52
N ARG A 299 -14.23 -12.15 -1.47
CA ARG A 299 -13.63 -11.97 -0.14
C ARG A 299 -14.63 -12.39 0.93
N TYR A 300 -14.14 -13.17 1.88
CA TYR A 300 -14.79 -13.39 3.15
C TYR A 300 -13.98 -12.72 4.25
N GLU A 301 -14.66 -12.14 5.22
CA GLU A 301 -14.04 -11.48 6.34
C GLU A 301 -14.87 -11.68 7.60
N HIS A 302 -14.20 -11.97 8.71
CA HIS A 302 -14.78 -12.09 10.04
C HIS A 302 -14.06 -11.14 10.98
N PHE A 303 -14.82 -10.42 11.79
CA PHE A 303 -14.31 -9.55 12.84
C PHE A 303 -15.15 -9.73 14.10
N THR A 304 -14.50 -9.82 15.25
CA THR A 304 -15.14 -9.82 16.57
C THR A 304 -14.32 -9.02 17.56
N ALA A 305 -15.00 -8.43 18.54
CA ALA A 305 -14.39 -7.68 19.62
C ALA A 305 -15.22 -7.83 20.89
N ASP A 306 -14.57 -7.69 22.06
CA ASP A 306 -15.27 -7.66 23.34
C ASP A 306 -16.24 -6.47 23.42
N ASP A 307 -17.40 -6.65 24.03
CA ASP A 307 -18.51 -5.70 24.10
C ASP A 307 -18.13 -4.33 24.64
N ALA A 308 -17.16 -4.27 25.54
CA ALA A 308 -16.67 -3.00 26.11
C ALA A 308 -15.89 -2.13 25.09
N VAL A 309 -15.48 -2.71 23.96
CA VAL A 309 -14.75 -2.02 22.90
C VAL A 309 -15.65 -1.75 21.70
N ILE A 310 -16.33 -2.75 21.22
CA ILE A 310 -17.35 -2.68 20.17
C ILE A 310 -18.34 -3.83 20.38
N ASN A 311 -19.60 -3.50 20.55
CA ASN A 311 -20.65 -4.46 20.88
C ASN A 311 -21.18 -5.19 19.63
N PHE A 312 -20.30 -5.74 18.78
CA PHE A 312 -20.73 -6.67 17.72
C PHE A 312 -19.56 -7.33 16.99
N GLY A 313 -19.76 -8.59 16.63
CA GLY A 313 -19.00 -9.27 15.60
C GLY A 313 -19.69 -9.13 14.23
N THR A 314 -18.93 -9.21 13.16
CA THR A 314 -19.45 -9.10 11.79
C THR A 314 -18.81 -10.15 10.88
N ASN A 315 -19.64 -10.69 9.98
CA ASN A 315 -19.19 -11.47 8.82
C ASN A 315 -19.50 -10.71 7.55
N TRP A 316 -18.49 -10.54 6.70
CA TRP A 316 -18.63 -9.88 5.41
C TRP A 316 -18.37 -10.88 4.29
N TYR A 317 -19.33 -11.02 3.38
CA TYR A 317 -19.21 -11.78 2.15
C TYR A 317 -19.25 -10.81 0.99
N THR A 318 -18.12 -10.58 0.34
CA THR A 318 -18.02 -9.61 -0.75
C THR A 318 -17.70 -10.31 -2.05
N ALA A 319 -18.50 -10.01 -3.08
CA ALA A 319 -18.24 -10.37 -4.46
C ALA A 319 -18.07 -9.08 -5.27
N GLY A 320 -16.99 -8.98 -6.02
CA GLY A 320 -16.66 -7.78 -6.79
C GLY A 320 -16.21 -8.09 -8.20
N ILE A 321 -16.31 -7.09 -9.05
CA ILE A 321 -15.76 -7.13 -10.39
C ILE A 321 -15.03 -5.81 -10.68
N ASN A 322 -13.80 -5.91 -11.16
CA ASN A 322 -13.01 -4.78 -11.60
C ASN A 322 -12.83 -4.84 -13.12
N TYR A 323 -13.03 -3.72 -13.80
CA TYR A 323 -12.80 -3.60 -15.23
C TYR A 323 -11.90 -2.43 -15.55
N TRP A 324 -10.82 -2.68 -16.27
CA TRP A 324 -9.90 -1.67 -16.78
C TRP A 324 -10.04 -1.59 -18.32
N PRO A 325 -10.79 -0.61 -18.87
CA PRO A 325 -10.80 -0.34 -20.30
C PRO A 325 -9.47 0.15 -20.83
N MET A 326 -8.68 0.76 -19.96
CA MET A 326 -7.31 1.20 -20.18
C MET A 326 -6.54 1.26 -18.84
N LYS A 327 -5.20 1.32 -18.89
CA LYS A 327 -4.35 1.26 -17.67
C LYS A 327 -4.65 2.34 -16.62
N SER A 328 -5.11 3.51 -17.06
CA SER A 328 -5.39 4.66 -16.20
C SER A 328 -6.80 4.71 -15.63
N VAL A 329 -7.75 3.94 -16.17
CA VAL A 329 -9.16 3.95 -15.77
C VAL A 329 -9.57 2.59 -15.23
N ASN A 330 -10.25 2.57 -14.08
CA ASN A 330 -10.82 1.37 -13.46
C ASN A 330 -12.25 1.62 -13.04
N PHE A 331 -13.14 0.74 -13.46
CA PHE A 331 -14.49 0.59 -12.92
C PHE A 331 -14.50 -0.59 -11.96
N LYS A 332 -15.11 -0.38 -10.80
CA LYS A 332 -15.26 -1.40 -9.76
C LYS A 332 -16.72 -1.44 -9.34
N LEU A 333 -17.26 -2.64 -9.22
CA LEU A 333 -18.58 -2.89 -8.66
C LEU A 333 -18.47 -4.01 -7.65
N ASP A 334 -18.83 -3.73 -6.41
CA ASP A 334 -18.81 -4.68 -5.30
C ASP A 334 -20.20 -4.80 -4.68
N TYR A 335 -20.59 -6.01 -4.37
CA TYR A 335 -21.72 -6.35 -3.52
C TYR A 335 -21.22 -7.02 -2.25
N SER A 336 -21.69 -6.60 -1.09
CA SER A 336 -21.36 -7.19 0.20
C SER A 336 -22.63 -7.52 0.97
N LEU A 337 -22.72 -8.75 1.45
CA LEU A 337 -23.63 -9.17 2.52
C LEU A 337 -22.86 -9.00 3.85
N VAL A 338 -23.44 -8.25 4.77
CA VAL A 338 -22.90 -8.02 6.11
C VAL A 338 -23.85 -8.65 7.12
N GLN A 339 -23.38 -9.63 7.87
CA GLN A 339 -24.11 -10.29 8.93
C GLN A 339 -23.52 -9.86 10.27
N THR A 340 -24.35 -9.39 11.17
CA THR A 340 -23.94 -9.08 12.56
C THR A 340 -24.20 -10.28 13.46
N GLU A 341 -23.49 -10.40 14.57
CA GLU A 341 -23.75 -11.44 15.59
C GLU A 341 -25.12 -11.27 16.28
N SER A 342 -25.70 -10.07 16.23
CA SER A 342 -27.08 -9.81 16.69
C SER A 342 -28.15 -10.46 15.80
N GLY A 343 -27.75 -10.98 14.62
CA GLY A 343 -28.65 -11.61 13.67
C GLY A 343 -29.18 -10.66 12.58
N ASP A 344 -28.84 -9.38 12.64
CA ASP A 344 -29.23 -8.42 11.61
C ASP A 344 -28.34 -8.56 10.39
N ASN A 345 -28.95 -8.65 9.23
CA ASN A 345 -28.25 -8.64 7.96
C ASN A 345 -28.42 -7.28 7.28
N SER A 346 -27.43 -6.91 6.50
CA SER A 346 -27.53 -5.74 5.62
C SER A 346 -26.77 -6.00 4.33
N HIS A 347 -27.16 -5.31 3.28
CA HIS A 347 -26.53 -5.44 1.98
C HIS A 347 -25.90 -4.11 1.58
N ARG A 348 -24.76 -4.17 0.93
CA ARG A 348 -24.06 -2.99 0.40
C ARG A 348 -23.70 -3.19 -1.05
N VAL A 349 -24.05 -2.22 -1.88
CA VAL A 349 -23.61 -2.13 -3.27
C VAL A 349 -22.72 -0.90 -3.41
N VAL A 350 -21.54 -1.09 -3.97
CA VAL A 350 -20.57 0.01 -4.18
C VAL A 350 -20.08 0.00 -5.62
N GLY A 351 -20.29 1.12 -6.32
CA GLY A 351 -19.68 1.38 -7.61
C GLY A 351 -18.59 2.44 -7.51
N ILE A 352 -17.40 2.19 -8.06
CA ILE A 352 -16.29 3.15 -8.08
C ILE A 352 -15.78 3.33 -9.50
N LEU A 353 -15.64 4.60 -9.90
CA LEU A 353 -14.84 5.00 -11.05
C LEU A 353 -13.53 5.62 -10.56
N SER A 354 -12.41 5.08 -11.01
CA SER A 354 -11.08 5.58 -10.69
C SER A 354 -10.34 6.01 -11.94
N TYR A 355 -9.65 7.14 -11.86
CA TYR A 355 -8.72 7.61 -12.89
C TYR A 355 -7.36 7.92 -12.26
N LYS A 356 -6.26 7.44 -12.90
CA LYS A 356 -4.86 7.68 -12.49
C LYS A 356 -4.12 8.51 -13.54
N PHE A 357 -3.25 9.38 -13.12
CA PHE A 357 -2.39 10.20 -13.99
C PHE A 357 -0.98 10.36 -13.43
#